data_20049b84a4e7b2fb2133cf0ae3915cf7
#
_entry.id   20049b84a4e7b2fb2133cf0ae3915cf7
#
_cell.length_a   1.000
_cell.length_b   1.000
_cell.length_c   1.000
_cell.angle_alpha   90.00
_cell.angle_beta   90.00
_cell.angle_gamma   90.00
#
_symmetry.space_group_name_H-M   'P 1'
#
loop_
_entity.id
_entity.type
_entity.pdbx_description
1 polymer ?
#
loop_
_entity_poly.entity_id
_entity_poly.type
_entity_poly.pdbx_seq_one_letter_code
_entity_poly.pdbx_strand_id
1 'polypeptide(L)'
;MRSFVANGGGYIGICAGAYLATSGYPWSLSVINARTVSPKWQRGKGTIKLELTAPGLEVLGGATGQFDCHYANGPVVKPDNKEDLPAFETLAFFRTEMAENGSPVGVMVDSPAIMAAPYREGRVICISPHPEQTKGLENLVPRAINWVTGREKEKLTSEKGVPRAEQ
;
A
#
# COMPACT_ATOMS: atom_id res chain seq x y z
N MET A 1 -14.31 -10.36 -6.17
CA MET A 1 -13.13 -9.88 -5.40
C MET A 1 -13.42 -9.67 -3.92
N ARG A 2 -14.42 -8.85 -3.52
CA ARG A 2 -14.72 -8.63 -2.07
C ARG A 2 -14.89 -9.91 -1.27
N SER A 3 -15.70 -10.85 -1.75
CA SER A 3 -15.94 -12.13 -1.06
C SER A 3 -14.66 -12.97 -0.93
N PHE A 4 -13.78 -12.95 -1.95
CA PHE A 4 -12.49 -13.63 -1.89
C PHE A 4 -11.61 -13.08 -0.76
N VAL A 5 -11.49 -11.74 -0.70
CA VAL A 5 -10.70 -11.11 0.37
C VAL A 5 -11.35 -11.31 1.73
N ALA A 6 -12.69 -11.17 1.83
CA ALA A 6 -13.41 -11.38 3.07
C ALA A 6 -13.23 -12.78 3.67
N ASN A 7 -13.00 -13.79 2.81
CA ASN A 7 -12.79 -15.19 3.20
C ASN A 7 -11.31 -15.57 3.34
N GLY A 8 -10.43 -14.61 3.61
CA GLY A 8 -9.01 -14.86 3.88
C GLY A 8 -8.07 -14.62 2.71
N GLY A 9 -8.58 -14.20 1.53
CA GLY A 9 -7.74 -13.87 0.38
C GLY A 9 -6.94 -12.58 0.58
N GLY A 10 -5.81 -12.46 -0.14
CA GLY A 10 -5.01 -11.24 -0.19
C GLY A 10 -5.39 -10.36 -1.38
N TYR A 11 -5.35 -9.04 -1.19
CA TYR A 11 -5.52 -8.05 -2.26
C TYR A 11 -4.33 -7.09 -2.28
N ILE A 12 -3.75 -6.90 -3.47
CA ILE A 12 -2.78 -5.84 -3.72
C ILE A 12 -3.30 -4.98 -4.86
N GLY A 13 -3.51 -3.69 -4.59
CA GLY A 13 -3.92 -2.72 -5.57
C GLY A 13 -2.81 -1.72 -5.86
N ILE A 14 -2.28 -1.70 -7.10
CA ILE A 14 -1.30 -0.72 -7.54
C ILE A 14 -1.99 0.30 -8.44
N CYS A 15 -1.77 1.59 -8.22
CA CYS A 15 -2.31 2.70 -9.00
C CYS A 15 -3.85 2.59 -9.18
N ALA A 16 -4.34 2.19 -10.34
CA ALA A 16 -5.77 1.94 -10.60
C ALA A 16 -6.37 0.91 -9.63
N GLY A 17 -5.60 -0.12 -9.25
CA GLY A 17 -6.01 -1.09 -8.24
C GLY A 17 -6.16 -0.48 -6.84
N ALA A 18 -5.35 0.51 -6.51
CA ALA A 18 -5.50 1.26 -5.26
C ALA A 18 -6.78 2.12 -5.27
N TYR A 19 -7.13 2.77 -6.40
CA TYR A 19 -8.45 3.42 -6.56
C TYR A 19 -9.59 2.43 -6.35
N LEU A 20 -9.51 1.26 -7.00
CA LEU A 20 -10.55 0.23 -6.91
C LEU A 20 -10.78 -0.26 -5.48
N ALA A 21 -9.75 -0.30 -4.64
CA ALA A 21 -9.86 -0.73 -3.25
C ALA A 21 -10.57 0.28 -2.34
N THR A 22 -10.53 1.58 -2.66
CA THR A 22 -11.08 2.67 -1.80
C THR A 22 -12.56 2.49 -1.50
N SER A 23 -13.06 3.28 -0.57
CA SER A 23 -14.47 3.27 -0.15
C SER A 23 -15.28 4.46 -0.67
N GLY A 24 -14.66 5.34 -1.46
CA GLY A 24 -15.26 6.63 -1.85
C GLY A 24 -16.08 6.65 -3.14
N TYR A 25 -16.15 5.54 -3.89
CA TYR A 25 -16.85 5.49 -5.17
C TYR A 25 -17.89 4.37 -5.23
N PRO A 26 -19.01 4.54 -5.97
CA PRO A 26 -20.03 3.49 -6.11
C PRO A 26 -19.52 2.20 -6.78
N TRP A 27 -18.47 2.31 -7.61
CA TRP A 27 -17.85 1.20 -8.33
C TRP A 27 -16.68 0.57 -7.57
N SER A 28 -16.25 1.17 -6.46
CA SER A 28 -15.11 0.68 -5.68
C SER A 28 -15.46 -0.55 -4.85
N LEU A 29 -14.43 -1.34 -4.52
CA LEU A 29 -14.59 -2.56 -3.71
C LEU A 29 -14.89 -2.25 -2.25
N SER A 30 -14.58 -1.06 -1.76
CA SER A 30 -14.72 -0.69 -0.34
C SER A 30 -14.08 -1.74 0.58
N VAL A 31 -12.81 -2.06 0.33
CA VAL A 31 -12.04 -3.02 1.14
C VAL A 31 -10.95 -2.34 1.96
N ILE A 32 -10.76 -1.04 1.81
CA ILE A 32 -9.89 -0.20 2.64
C ILE A 32 -10.61 1.09 3.03
N ASN A 33 -10.45 1.53 4.27
CA ASN A 33 -11.13 2.69 4.84
C ASN A 33 -10.46 4.00 4.42
N ALA A 34 -10.37 4.22 3.11
CA ALA A 34 -9.71 5.35 2.50
C ALA A 34 -10.55 5.89 1.34
N ARG A 35 -10.56 7.21 1.18
CA ARG A 35 -11.14 7.88 0.01
C ARG A 35 -10.15 8.83 -0.63
N THR A 36 -10.30 9.11 -1.92
CA THR A 36 -9.46 10.08 -2.61
C THR A 36 -9.72 11.50 -2.11
N VAL A 37 -8.68 12.33 -2.08
CA VAL A 37 -8.80 13.74 -1.68
C VAL A 37 -9.52 14.58 -2.72
N SER A 38 -9.58 14.12 -3.98
CA SER A 38 -10.21 14.81 -5.11
C SER A 38 -10.63 13.79 -6.17
N PRO A 39 -11.72 14.06 -6.93
CA PRO A 39 -12.08 13.30 -8.11
C PRO A 39 -11.13 13.54 -9.31
N LYS A 40 -10.30 14.59 -9.25
CA LYS A 40 -9.30 14.87 -10.28
C LYS A 40 -8.09 13.97 -10.10
N TRP A 41 -8.06 12.88 -10.85
CA TRP A 41 -7.06 11.80 -10.74
C TRP A 41 -5.82 12.00 -11.61
N GLN A 42 -5.87 12.84 -12.66
CA GLN A 42 -4.75 13.08 -13.58
C GLN A 42 -3.73 14.05 -12.96
N ARG A 43 -3.09 13.65 -11.88
CA ARG A 43 -2.16 14.48 -11.13
C ARG A 43 -0.79 14.65 -11.78
N GLY A 44 -0.44 13.80 -12.75
CA GLY A 44 0.84 13.84 -13.45
C GLY A 44 1.60 12.50 -13.40
N LYS A 45 2.74 12.50 -14.11
CA LYS A 45 3.64 11.33 -14.21
C LYS A 45 5.08 11.77 -14.02
N GLY A 46 5.87 10.98 -13.29
CA GLY A 46 7.28 11.28 -13.07
C GLY A 46 7.87 10.50 -11.90
N THR A 47 9.04 10.94 -11.47
CA THR A 47 9.68 10.42 -10.27
C THR A 47 9.26 11.25 -9.06
N ILE A 48 8.85 10.58 -8.02
CA ILE A 48 8.51 11.16 -6.71
C ILE A 48 9.34 10.52 -5.62
N LYS A 49 9.41 11.17 -4.46
CA LYS A 49 10.03 10.58 -3.27
C LYS A 49 8.97 10.00 -2.34
N LEU A 50 9.30 8.85 -1.80
CA LEU A 50 8.57 8.17 -0.74
C LEU A 50 9.45 8.03 0.50
N GLU A 51 8.82 7.79 1.64
CA GLU A 51 9.50 7.42 2.88
C GLU A 51 8.67 6.36 3.61
N LEU A 52 9.30 5.22 3.92
CA LEU A 52 8.65 4.15 4.68
C LEU A 52 8.49 4.55 6.15
N THR A 53 7.37 4.16 6.72
CA THR A 53 7.15 4.17 8.16
C THR A 53 7.84 2.99 8.84
N ALA A 54 7.88 2.94 10.17
CA ALA A 54 8.38 1.76 10.88
C ALA A 54 7.58 0.47 10.51
N PRO A 55 6.23 0.46 10.51
CA PRO A 55 5.47 -0.67 9.95
C PRO A 55 5.77 -0.94 8.48
N GLY A 56 6.01 0.09 7.67
CA GLY A 56 6.40 -0.06 6.27
C GLY A 56 7.73 -0.79 6.09
N LEU A 57 8.73 -0.47 6.90
CA LEU A 57 10.02 -1.17 6.90
C LEU A 57 9.87 -2.65 7.31
N GLU A 58 9.02 -2.94 8.29
CA GLU A 58 8.74 -4.31 8.71
C GLU A 58 8.07 -5.13 7.62
N VAL A 59 7.03 -4.59 6.99
CA VAL A 59 6.22 -5.28 5.97
C VAL A 59 6.92 -5.37 4.63
N LEU A 60 7.45 -4.24 4.14
CA LEU A 60 7.96 -4.11 2.78
C LEU A 60 9.50 -4.22 2.72
N GLY A 61 10.18 -4.09 3.85
CA GLY A 61 11.63 -4.00 3.91
C GLY A 61 12.14 -2.73 3.22
N GLY A 62 13.44 -2.66 2.98
CA GLY A 62 14.07 -1.52 2.33
C GLY A 62 14.97 -0.73 3.28
N ALA A 63 15.35 0.47 2.87
CA ALA A 63 16.19 1.38 3.65
C ALA A 63 15.33 2.46 4.34
N THR A 64 15.86 3.01 5.41
CA THR A 64 15.33 4.23 6.05
C THR A 64 15.59 5.46 5.18
N GLY A 65 14.76 6.48 5.33
CA GLY A 65 14.88 7.73 4.60
C GLY A 65 14.08 7.73 3.29
N GLN A 66 14.29 8.79 2.53
CA GLN A 66 13.54 9.00 1.28
C GLN A 66 14.19 8.24 0.12
N PHE A 67 13.34 7.69 -0.75
CA PHE A 67 13.75 7.00 -1.98
C PHE A 67 12.86 7.37 -3.15
N ASP A 68 13.41 7.27 -4.35
CA ASP A 68 12.69 7.57 -5.59
C ASP A 68 11.77 6.42 -5.99
N CYS A 69 10.59 6.78 -6.53
CA CYS A 69 9.63 5.83 -7.07
C CYS A 69 8.91 6.44 -8.29
N HIS A 70 8.63 5.62 -9.29
CA HIS A 70 7.83 6.04 -10.43
C HIS A 70 6.37 6.27 -10.00
N TYR A 71 5.79 7.37 -10.47
CA TYR A 71 4.40 7.74 -10.22
C TYR A 71 3.67 8.05 -11.52
N ALA A 72 2.45 7.58 -11.65
CA ALA A 72 1.60 7.88 -12.81
C ALA A 72 0.14 7.96 -12.37
N ASN A 73 -0.29 9.14 -11.91
CA ASN A 73 -1.68 9.42 -11.56
C ASN A 73 -2.28 8.52 -10.46
N GLY A 74 -1.48 7.93 -9.60
CA GLY A 74 -1.98 7.11 -8.48
C GLY A 74 -2.81 7.94 -7.49
N PRO A 75 -3.69 7.31 -6.69
CA PRO A 75 -4.57 8.03 -5.78
C PRO A 75 -3.80 8.71 -4.65
N VAL A 76 -4.14 9.96 -4.39
CA VAL A 76 -3.85 10.64 -3.13
C VAL A 76 -5.09 10.49 -2.25
N VAL A 77 -4.92 9.90 -1.07
CA VAL A 77 -6.03 9.49 -0.22
C VAL A 77 -5.96 10.09 1.17
N LYS A 78 -7.09 10.02 1.85
CA LYS A 78 -7.26 10.29 3.28
C LYS A 78 -8.22 9.26 3.90
N PRO A 79 -8.27 9.13 5.23
CA PRO A 79 -9.28 8.29 5.88
C PRO A 79 -10.70 8.66 5.45
N ASP A 80 -11.54 7.65 5.23
CA ASP A 80 -12.98 7.82 4.93
C ASP A 80 -13.84 7.77 6.19
N ASN A 81 -13.28 7.27 7.29
CA ASN A 81 -13.93 7.17 8.61
C ASN A 81 -15.23 6.37 8.59
N LYS A 82 -15.29 5.30 7.78
CA LYS A 82 -16.42 4.36 7.79
C LYS A 82 -16.33 3.46 9.02
N GLU A 83 -17.45 3.32 9.70
CA GLU A 83 -17.54 2.52 10.94
C GLU A 83 -17.42 1.01 10.70
N ASP A 84 -17.82 0.55 9.51
CA ASP A 84 -17.81 -0.86 9.09
C ASP A 84 -16.45 -1.34 8.55
N LEU A 85 -15.47 -0.45 8.45
CA LEU A 85 -14.12 -0.76 7.99
C LEU A 85 -13.08 -0.38 9.05
N PRO A 86 -12.08 -1.22 9.32
CA PRO A 86 -10.98 -0.86 10.20
C PRO A 86 -10.14 0.29 9.61
N ALA A 87 -9.49 1.06 10.47
CA ALA A 87 -8.50 2.02 10.02
C ALA A 87 -7.35 1.30 9.28
N PHE A 88 -6.79 1.95 8.27
CA PHE A 88 -5.60 1.45 7.60
C PHE A 88 -4.33 1.89 8.33
N GLU A 89 -3.29 1.08 8.20
CA GLU A 89 -1.92 1.42 8.58
C GLU A 89 -1.21 2.08 7.40
N THR A 90 -0.53 3.20 7.61
CA THR A 90 0.30 3.85 6.58
C THR A 90 1.67 3.20 6.57
N LEU A 91 2.04 2.57 5.45
CA LEU A 91 3.34 1.94 5.25
C LEU A 91 4.37 2.87 4.60
N ALA A 92 3.92 3.84 3.82
CA ALA A 92 4.78 4.89 3.25
C ALA A 92 4.01 6.20 3.08
N PHE A 93 4.73 7.32 3.22
CA PHE A 93 4.24 8.64 2.90
C PHE A 93 4.82 9.17 1.59
N PHE A 94 4.06 9.99 0.87
CA PHE A 94 4.59 10.83 -0.18
C PHE A 94 5.48 11.94 0.41
N ARG A 95 6.62 12.20 -0.27
CA ARG A 95 7.56 13.29 0.09
C ARG A 95 7.77 14.27 -1.07
N THR A 96 7.03 14.13 -2.15
CA THR A 96 7.03 15.03 -3.31
C THR A 96 5.59 15.40 -3.65
N GLU A 97 5.36 16.65 -3.99
CA GLU A 97 4.09 17.13 -4.55
C GLU A 97 4.09 16.93 -6.07
N MET A 98 3.00 16.40 -6.60
CA MET A 98 2.69 16.39 -8.03
C MET A 98 1.22 16.78 -8.20
N ALA A 99 0.97 17.89 -8.88
CA ALA A 99 -0.37 18.48 -9.00
C ALA A 99 -0.55 19.14 -10.36
N GLU A 100 -0.67 18.34 -11.40
CA GLU A 100 -0.96 18.78 -12.77
C GLU A 100 -2.46 18.78 -13.07
N ASN A 101 -2.85 19.30 -14.24
CA ASN A 101 -4.21 19.26 -14.79
C ASN A 101 -5.29 19.82 -13.83
N GLY A 102 -4.94 20.81 -13.04
CA GLY A 102 -5.84 21.44 -12.07
C GLY A 102 -6.22 20.54 -10.90
N SER A 103 -5.43 19.51 -10.59
CA SER A 103 -5.57 18.76 -9.35
C SER A 103 -5.13 19.59 -8.14
N PRO A 104 -5.65 19.33 -6.94
CA PRO A 104 -5.34 20.11 -5.76
C PRO A 104 -3.85 20.12 -5.43
N VAL A 105 -3.31 21.29 -5.13
CA VAL A 105 -1.94 21.51 -4.65
C VAL A 105 -1.89 21.40 -3.13
N GLY A 106 -0.77 20.96 -2.56
CA GLY A 106 -0.53 20.91 -1.11
C GLY A 106 -1.25 19.77 -0.37
N VAL A 107 -1.73 18.75 -1.09
CA VAL A 107 -2.46 17.63 -0.51
C VAL A 107 -1.74 16.30 -0.61
N MET A 108 -0.65 16.22 -1.36
CA MET A 108 0.05 14.96 -1.63
C MET A 108 1.20 14.72 -0.64
N VAL A 109 2.03 15.72 -0.38
CA VAL A 109 3.11 15.60 0.61
C VAL A 109 2.53 15.24 1.97
N ASP A 110 3.16 14.29 2.66
CA ASP A 110 2.74 13.75 3.95
C ASP A 110 1.41 12.98 3.93
N SER A 111 0.81 12.75 2.75
CA SER A 111 -0.32 11.84 2.62
C SER A 111 0.13 10.38 2.42
N PRO A 112 -0.72 9.39 2.75
CA PRO A 112 -0.40 7.98 2.57
C PRO A 112 -0.16 7.62 1.11
N ALA A 113 1.02 7.04 0.81
CA ALA A 113 1.39 6.52 -0.51
C ALA A 113 1.20 5.00 -0.62
N ILE A 114 1.48 4.29 0.48
CA ILE A 114 1.25 2.84 0.61
C ILE A 114 0.50 2.60 1.92
N MET A 115 -0.56 1.82 1.86
CA MET A 115 -1.44 1.53 2.99
C MET A 115 -1.71 0.04 3.09
N ALA A 116 -1.90 -0.45 4.31
CA ALA A 116 -2.31 -1.81 4.59
C ALA A 116 -3.48 -1.84 5.57
N ALA A 117 -4.37 -2.80 5.43
CA ALA A 117 -5.48 -3.02 6.37
C ALA A 117 -5.91 -4.49 6.37
N PRO A 118 -6.43 -5.01 7.48
CA PRO A 118 -7.25 -6.21 7.45
C PRO A 118 -8.59 -5.89 6.77
N TYR A 119 -9.15 -6.88 6.11
CA TYR A 119 -10.53 -6.86 5.63
C TYR A 119 -11.20 -8.19 5.93
N ARG A 120 -11.99 -8.23 7.01
CA ARG A 120 -12.53 -9.46 7.58
C ARG A 120 -11.41 -10.47 7.85
N GLU A 121 -11.43 -11.66 7.23
CA GLU A 121 -10.38 -12.67 7.41
C GLU A 121 -9.16 -12.44 6.49
N GLY A 122 -9.26 -11.55 5.51
CA GLY A 122 -8.19 -11.29 4.54
C GLY A 122 -7.42 -10.01 4.82
N ARG A 123 -6.51 -9.69 3.89
CA ARG A 123 -5.61 -8.54 4.00
C ARG A 123 -5.53 -7.76 2.69
N VAL A 124 -5.36 -6.46 2.81
CA VAL A 124 -5.30 -5.51 1.70
C VAL A 124 -4.05 -4.67 1.80
N ILE A 125 -3.32 -4.54 0.70
CA ILE A 125 -2.30 -3.49 0.51
C ILE A 125 -2.67 -2.65 -0.70
N CYS A 126 -2.63 -1.33 -0.54
CA CYS A 126 -2.81 -0.36 -1.62
C CYS A 126 -1.53 0.42 -1.82
N ILE A 127 -1.04 0.46 -3.06
CA ILE A 127 0.19 1.12 -3.47
C ILE A 127 -0.18 2.16 -4.53
N SER A 128 -0.05 3.44 -4.20
CA SER A 128 -0.39 4.52 -5.13
C SER A 128 0.62 4.66 -6.27
N PRO A 129 1.95 4.71 -6.03
CA PRO A 129 2.96 4.76 -7.09
C PRO A 129 3.21 3.38 -7.73
N HIS A 130 4.26 3.30 -8.56
CA HIS A 130 4.64 2.13 -9.34
C HIS A 130 6.02 1.58 -8.95
N PRO A 131 6.18 0.92 -7.79
CA PRO A 131 7.45 0.30 -7.41
C PRO A 131 7.87 -0.81 -8.38
N GLU A 132 6.92 -1.50 -9.03
CA GLU A 132 7.17 -2.54 -10.02
C GLU A 132 7.81 -2.00 -11.31
N GLN A 133 7.78 -0.68 -11.51
CA GLN A 133 8.42 0.03 -12.64
C GLN A 133 9.66 0.82 -12.17
N THR A 134 10.12 0.61 -10.95
CA THR A 134 11.21 1.39 -10.36
C THR A 134 12.40 0.49 -10.05
N LYS A 135 13.54 0.75 -10.70
CA LYS A 135 14.78 0.02 -10.45
C LYS A 135 15.20 0.15 -8.99
N GLY A 136 15.56 -0.97 -8.37
CA GLY A 136 15.95 -1.05 -6.96
C GLY A 136 14.78 -1.30 -5.99
N LEU A 137 13.54 -1.31 -6.48
CA LEU A 137 12.35 -1.62 -5.69
C LEU A 137 11.71 -2.98 -6.06
N GLU A 138 12.45 -3.86 -6.75
CA GLU A 138 11.98 -5.14 -7.28
C GLU A 138 11.41 -6.06 -6.19
N ASN A 139 11.89 -5.92 -4.95
CA ASN A 139 11.45 -6.74 -3.81
C ASN A 139 10.21 -6.21 -3.09
N LEU A 140 9.75 -4.99 -3.36
CA LEU A 140 8.65 -4.38 -2.61
C LEU A 140 7.33 -5.13 -2.85
N VAL A 141 6.99 -5.40 -4.11
CA VAL A 141 5.76 -6.13 -4.45
C VAL A 141 5.81 -7.59 -3.98
N PRO A 142 6.88 -8.38 -4.17
CA PRO A 142 7.02 -9.71 -3.57
C PRO A 142 6.82 -9.74 -2.04
N ARG A 143 7.34 -8.75 -1.31
CA ARG A 143 7.12 -8.65 0.13
C ARG A 143 5.67 -8.33 0.48
N ALA A 144 5.04 -7.43 -0.27
CA ALA A 144 3.62 -7.15 -0.14
C ALA A 144 2.77 -8.42 -0.37
N ILE A 145 3.13 -9.26 -1.37
CA ILE A 145 2.49 -10.56 -1.62
C ILE A 145 2.62 -11.48 -0.41
N ASN A 146 3.82 -11.60 0.15
CA ASN A 146 4.05 -12.44 1.34
C ASN A 146 3.18 -11.97 2.52
N TRP A 147 3.08 -10.66 2.72
CA TRP A 147 2.27 -10.12 3.81
C TRP A 147 0.77 -10.39 3.62
N VAL A 148 0.20 -10.11 2.44
CA VAL A 148 -1.24 -10.33 2.21
C VAL A 148 -1.62 -11.81 2.18
N THR A 149 -0.68 -12.71 1.92
CA THR A 149 -0.88 -14.18 1.93
C THR A 149 -0.53 -14.83 3.27
N GLY A 150 0.00 -14.09 4.24
CA GLY A 150 0.41 -14.60 5.55
C GLY A 150 1.69 -15.45 5.54
N ARG A 151 2.43 -15.46 4.43
CA ARG A 151 3.65 -16.30 4.28
C ARG A 151 4.85 -15.80 5.08
N GLU A 152 4.82 -14.56 5.59
CA GLU A 152 5.85 -14.07 6.50
C GLU A 152 5.95 -14.89 7.80
N LYS A 153 4.85 -15.54 8.22
CA LYS A 153 4.83 -16.37 9.43
C LYS A 153 5.51 -17.74 9.23
N GLU A 154 5.53 -18.26 8.00
CA GLU A 154 6.13 -19.56 7.70
C GLU A 154 7.66 -19.55 7.81
N LYS A 155 8.32 -18.44 7.46
CA LYS A 155 9.79 -18.31 7.58
C LYS A 155 10.26 -18.29 9.03
N LEU A 156 9.53 -17.61 9.91
CA LEU A 156 9.87 -17.52 11.34
C LEU A 156 9.71 -18.86 12.10
N THR A 157 8.83 -19.74 11.63
CA THR A 157 8.64 -21.07 12.22
C THR A 157 9.68 -22.09 11.71
N SER A 158 10.15 -21.96 10.47
CA SER A 158 11.17 -22.84 9.90
C SER A 158 12.58 -22.57 10.43
N GLU A 159 12.90 -21.34 10.81
CA GLU A 159 14.20 -20.99 11.43
C GLU A 159 14.30 -21.40 12.91
N LYS A 160 13.19 -21.67 13.58
CA LYS A 160 13.17 -22.14 14.98
C LYS A 160 13.25 -23.66 15.12
N GLY A 161 13.26 -24.39 14.01
CA GLY A 161 13.16 -25.87 13.97
C GLY A 161 14.45 -26.61 13.66
N VAL A 162 15.65 -26.00 13.74
CA VAL A 162 16.92 -26.75 13.59
C VAL A 162 17.38 -27.21 14.96
N PRO A 163 17.34 -28.53 15.28
CA PRO A 163 17.92 -29.06 16.50
C PRO A 163 19.44 -28.87 16.43
N ARG A 164 20.04 -28.25 17.45
CA ARG A 164 21.49 -28.31 17.65
C ARG A 164 21.88 -29.79 17.80
N ALA A 165 22.70 -30.28 16.89
CA ALA A 165 23.39 -31.53 17.08
C ALA A 165 24.33 -31.38 18.28
N GLU A 166 24.09 -32.17 19.33
CA GLU A 166 25.02 -32.34 20.41
C GLU A 166 26.26 -33.11 19.89
N GLN A 167 27.42 -32.51 20.11
CA GLN A 167 28.72 -33.20 20.07
C GLN A 167 29.09 -33.61 21.46
#